data_f8ea69b9fe1fd9ab19934d14b856536b
#
_entry.id   f8ea69b9fe1fd9ab19934d14b856536b
#
_cell.length_a   1.000
_cell.length_b   1.000
_cell.length_c   1.000
_cell.angle_alpha   90.00
_cell.angle_beta   90.00
_cell.angle_gamma   90.00
#
_symmetry.space_group_name_H-M   'P 1'
#
loop_
_entity.id
_entity.type
_entity.pdbx_description
1 polymer ?
#
loop_
_entity_poly.entity_id
_entity_poly.type
_entity_poly.pdbx_seq_one_letter_code
_entity_poly.pdbx_strand_id
1 'polypeptide(L)'
;MARVNTDILGISELKWTGMGKFNSDDHYIYYCGQESLRRNVVALIVNRRVWNAVLGCNLKNDRMISVRFQGKAFNITIIQVYAPNTNAEEAEVEWFYDDLQDLLERTPKKDVLFIIGDWNANIGSQEIPGVNRQIWPWSTQWSRAKANMFCQKNALVRVQARLPW
;
A
#
# COMPACT_ATOMS: atom_id res chain seq x y z
N MET A 1 -25.22 -8.32 5.99
CA MET A 1 -23.84 -7.98 5.60
C MET A 1 -23.02 -9.25 5.59
N ALA A 2 -22.47 -9.64 4.46
CA ALA A 2 -21.55 -10.78 4.41
C ALA A 2 -20.31 -10.43 5.23
N ARG A 3 -20.00 -11.18 6.27
CA ARG A 3 -18.76 -11.02 7.04
C ARG A 3 -17.62 -11.47 6.15
N VAL A 4 -16.87 -10.51 5.61
CA VAL A 4 -15.62 -10.81 4.92
C VAL A 4 -14.65 -11.30 5.98
N ASN A 5 -14.32 -12.58 5.93
CA ASN A 5 -13.39 -13.20 6.88
C ASN A 5 -11.94 -12.89 6.44
N THR A 6 -11.55 -11.62 6.63
CA THR A 6 -10.25 -11.09 6.20
C THR A 6 -9.40 -10.80 7.43
N ASP A 7 -8.14 -11.24 7.42
CA ASP A 7 -7.20 -10.98 8.50
C ASP A 7 -6.58 -9.58 8.42
N ILE A 8 -6.37 -9.09 7.20
CA ILE A 8 -5.75 -7.78 6.94
C ILE A 8 -6.49 -7.12 5.79
N LEU A 9 -6.91 -5.87 5.99
CA LEU A 9 -7.62 -5.07 5.00
C LEU A 9 -6.94 -3.71 4.85
N GLY A 10 -6.53 -3.39 3.63
CA GLY A 10 -6.05 -2.06 3.27
C GLY A 10 -7.20 -1.17 2.79
N ILE A 11 -7.23 0.06 3.24
CA ILE A 11 -8.22 1.06 2.85
C ILE A 11 -7.51 2.32 2.39
N SER A 12 -8.01 2.93 1.31
CA SER A 12 -7.59 4.23 0.80
C SER A 12 -8.76 5.20 0.83
N GLU A 13 -8.46 6.49 0.75
CA GLU A 13 -9.46 7.58 0.68
C GLU A 13 -10.35 7.74 1.94
N LEU A 14 -9.84 7.37 3.11
CA LEU A 14 -10.56 7.70 4.34
C LEU A 14 -10.61 9.22 4.56
N LYS A 15 -11.73 9.71 5.10
CA LYS A 15 -11.94 11.13 5.42
C LYS A 15 -11.56 11.45 6.88
N TRP A 16 -10.47 10.88 7.36
CA TRP A 16 -9.93 11.14 8.69
C TRP A 16 -8.80 12.18 8.63
N THR A 17 -8.36 12.65 9.78
CA THR A 17 -7.23 13.57 9.91
C THR A 17 -6.19 12.98 10.84
N GLY A 18 -4.93 13.39 10.67
CA GLY A 18 -3.82 12.96 11.50
C GLY A 18 -3.38 11.51 11.25
N MET A 19 -2.53 11.03 12.13
CA MET A 19 -2.01 9.67 12.08
C MET A 19 -2.09 9.00 13.44
N GLY A 20 -2.23 7.68 13.44
CA GLY A 20 -2.29 6.95 14.69
C GLY A 20 -2.69 5.49 14.55
N LYS A 21 -2.97 4.93 15.71
CA LYS A 21 -3.49 3.57 15.85
C LYS A 21 -4.53 3.52 16.94
N PHE A 22 -5.57 2.75 16.75
CA PHE A 22 -6.56 2.49 17.78
C PHE A 22 -7.17 1.10 17.63
N ASN A 23 -7.83 0.66 18.70
CA ASN A 23 -8.54 -0.61 18.74
C ASN A 23 -10.05 -0.34 18.60
N SER A 24 -10.71 -1.08 17.74
CA SER A 24 -12.16 -1.07 17.56
C SER A 24 -12.67 -2.51 17.50
N ASP A 25 -13.39 -2.95 18.53
CA ASP A 25 -13.90 -4.29 18.69
C ASP A 25 -12.83 -5.38 18.43
N ASP A 26 -12.98 -6.14 17.35
CA ASP A 26 -12.07 -7.23 16.99
C ASP A 26 -10.97 -6.79 15.99
N HIS A 27 -10.71 -5.48 15.84
CA HIS A 27 -9.76 -4.97 14.86
C HIS A 27 -8.82 -3.92 15.43
N TYR A 28 -7.57 -3.98 14.99
CA TYR A 28 -6.58 -2.94 15.16
C TYR A 28 -6.49 -2.12 13.88
N ILE A 29 -6.57 -0.80 14.00
CA ILE A 29 -6.58 0.12 12.88
C ILE A 29 -5.34 1.01 12.98
N TYR A 30 -4.50 0.94 11.97
CA TYR A 30 -3.38 1.83 11.73
C TYR A 30 -3.78 2.79 10.62
N TYR A 31 -3.65 4.09 10.81
CA TYR A 31 -4.03 5.06 9.79
C TYR A 31 -3.03 6.22 9.73
N CYS A 32 -2.89 6.77 8.53
CA CYS A 32 -2.05 7.92 8.29
C CYS A 32 -2.73 8.84 7.28
N GLY A 33 -2.87 10.11 7.66
CA GLY A 33 -3.45 11.17 6.85
C GLY A 33 -2.85 12.51 7.23
N GLN A 34 -3.23 13.56 6.51
CA GLN A 34 -2.78 14.91 6.78
C GLN A 34 -3.48 15.49 8.02
N GLU A 35 -2.81 16.35 8.76
CA GLU A 35 -3.38 16.96 9.97
C GLU A 35 -4.53 17.93 9.66
N SER A 36 -4.43 18.67 8.57
CA SER A 36 -5.37 19.73 8.21
C SER A 36 -6.37 19.40 7.12
N LEU A 37 -6.09 18.38 6.31
CA LEU A 37 -6.90 18.03 5.15
C LEU A 37 -7.46 16.61 5.30
N ARG A 38 -8.77 16.46 5.21
CA ARG A 38 -9.44 15.17 5.17
C ARG A 38 -9.32 14.52 3.78
N ARG A 39 -8.09 14.30 3.34
CA ARG A 39 -7.77 13.73 2.02
C ARG A 39 -6.67 12.70 2.14
N ASN A 40 -6.64 11.78 1.19
CA ASN A 40 -5.56 10.82 0.97
C ASN A 40 -5.22 9.93 2.18
N VAL A 41 -6.14 9.71 3.11
CA VAL A 41 -5.86 8.88 4.28
C VAL A 41 -5.82 7.42 3.88
N VAL A 42 -4.73 6.75 4.24
CA VAL A 42 -4.60 5.31 4.12
C VAL A 42 -4.74 4.64 5.48
N ALA A 43 -5.31 3.46 5.50
CA ALA A 43 -5.38 2.65 6.71
C ALA A 43 -5.13 1.18 6.43
N LEU A 44 -4.61 0.50 7.45
CA LEU A 44 -4.50 -0.95 7.54
C LEU A 44 -5.31 -1.42 8.74
N ILE A 45 -6.31 -2.24 8.48
CA ILE A 45 -7.13 -2.89 9.50
C ILE A 45 -6.62 -4.30 9.69
N VAL A 46 -6.26 -4.64 10.91
CA VAL A 46 -5.70 -5.93 11.30
C VAL A 46 -6.66 -6.62 12.25
N ASN A 47 -7.11 -7.82 11.90
CA ASN A 47 -8.00 -8.60 12.71
C ASN A 47 -7.30 -9.04 14.01
N ARG A 48 -8.06 -9.11 15.12
CA ARG A 48 -7.58 -9.55 16.45
C ARG A 48 -6.85 -10.90 16.42
N ARG A 49 -7.24 -11.79 15.51
CA ARG A 49 -6.59 -13.12 15.37
C ARG A 49 -5.12 -13.06 15.01
N VAL A 50 -4.69 -12.01 14.28
CA VAL A 50 -3.32 -11.85 13.78
C VAL A 50 -2.59 -10.65 14.36
N TRP A 51 -3.26 -9.81 15.17
CA TRP A 51 -2.63 -8.60 15.69
C TRP A 51 -1.42 -8.88 16.61
N ASN A 52 -1.44 -10.01 17.36
CA ASN A 52 -0.32 -10.42 18.19
C ASN A 52 0.94 -10.77 17.38
N ALA A 53 0.79 -11.01 16.07
CA ALA A 53 1.89 -11.23 15.17
C ALA A 53 2.52 -9.92 14.65
N VAL A 54 1.94 -8.76 14.95
CA VAL A 54 2.49 -7.47 14.52
C VAL A 54 3.81 -7.21 15.25
N LEU A 55 4.90 -7.13 14.47
CA LEU A 55 6.25 -6.80 14.96
C LEU A 55 6.50 -5.30 15.00
N GLY A 56 5.83 -4.54 14.12
CA GLY A 56 5.97 -3.09 14.04
C GLY A 56 5.15 -2.49 12.93
N CYS A 57 5.00 -1.18 12.98
CA CYS A 57 4.35 -0.40 11.93
C CYS A 57 5.16 0.87 11.64
N ASN A 58 5.11 1.32 10.40
CA ASN A 58 5.65 2.61 9.96
C ASN A 58 4.54 3.38 9.26
N LEU A 59 4.10 4.46 9.89
CA LEU A 59 3.16 5.43 9.33
C LEU A 59 3.97 6.46 8.55
N LYS A 60 4.31 6.14 7.30
CA LYS A 60 5.28 6.93 6.51
C LYS A 60 4.74 8.32 6.16
N ASN A 61 3.57 8.37 5.56
CA ASN A 61 2.86 9.61 5.19
C ASN A 61 1.39 9.32 4.90
N ASP A 62 0.65 10.33 4.45
CA ASP A 62 -0.78 10.26 4.12
C ASP A 62 -1.12 9.29 2.97
N ARG A 63 -0.11 8.77 2.27
CA ARG A 63 -0.25 7.85 1.14
C ARG A 63 0.29 6.46 1.40
N MET A 64 1.04 6.25 2.50
CA MET A 64 1.76 4.99 2.74
C MET A 64 1.83 4.58 4.20
N ILE A 65 1.49 3.33 4.45
CA ILE A 65 1.68 2.66 5.75
C ILE A 65 2.34 1.31 5.50
N SER A 66 3.31 0.94 6.31
CA SER A 66 3.79 -0.44 6.35
C SER A 66 3.57 -1.08 7.71
N VAL A 67 3.17 -2.36 7.70
CA VAL A 67 3.04 -3.19 8.92
C VAL A 67 3.78 -4.50 8.68
N ARG A 68 4.61 -4.87 9.66
CA ARG A 68 5.40 -6.09 9.64
C ARG A 68 4.82 -7.10 10.61
N PHE A 69 4.68 -8.34 10.15
CA PHE A 69 4.11 -9.44 10.90
C PHE A 69 5.12 -10.57 11.07
N GLN A 70 5.07 -11.22 12.22
CA GLN A 70 5.79 -12.45 12.48
C GLN A 70 5.10 -13.61 11.77
N GLY A 71 5.81 -14.31 10.92
CA GLY A 71 5.38 -15.56 10.31
C GLY A 71 6.12 -16.77 10.89
N LYS A 72 5.64 -17.97 10.59
CA LYS A 72 6.27 -19.23 11.07
C LYS A 72 7.63 -19.47 10.43
N ALA A 73 7.73 -19.33 9.11
CA ALA A 73 8.98 -19.55 8.37
C ALA A 73 9.64 -18.23 7.96
N PHE A 74 8.85 -17.26 7.52
CA PHE A 74 9.30 -15.94 7.09
C PHE A 74 8.38 -14.89 7.68
N ASN A 75 8.91 -13.74 8.03
CA ASN A 75 8.10 -12.60 8.38
C ASN A 75 7.44 -12.02 7.12
N ILE A 76 6.37 -11.30 7.30
CA ILE A 76 5.58 -10.71 6.23
C ILE A 76 5.57 -9.20 6.44
N THR A 77 5.94 -8.44 5.42
CA THR A 77 5.76 -6.99 5.40
C THR A 77 4.66 -6.63 4.41
N ILE A 78 3.68 -5.88 4.87
CA ILE A 78 2.58 -5.37 4.05
C ILE A 78 2.72 -3.86 3.97
N ILE A 79 2.77 -3.32 2.75
CA ILE A 79 2.76 -1.88 2.48
C ILE A 79 1.42 -1.55 1.82
N GLN A 80 0.62 -0.73 2.50
CA GLN A 80 -0.58 -0.12 1.93
C GLN A 80 -0.21 1.19 1.27
N VAL A 81 -0.62 1.38 0.01
CA VAL A 81 -0.34 2.58 -0.76
C VAL A 81 -1.61 3.20 -1.35
N TYR A 82 -1.57 4.52 -1.53
CA TYR A 82 -2.53 5.30 -2.29
C TYR A 82 -1.77 6.21 -3.25
N ALA A 83 -1.62 5.77 -4.49
CA ALA A 83 -0.84 6.49 -5.49
C ALA A 83 -1.52 7.79 -5.91
N PRO A 84 -0.76 8.81 -6.33
CA PRO A 84 -1.29 10.01 -6.97
C PRO A 84 -2.18 9.65 -8.16
N ASN A 85 -3.19 10.46 -8.42
CA ASN A 85 -4.08 10.26 -9.57
C ASN A 85 -3.36 10.66 -10.88
N THR A 86 -4.01 10.37 -12.01
CA THR A 86 -3.46 10.64 -13.34
C THR A 86 -3.24 12.12 -13.67
N ASN A 87 -3.87 13.03 -12.90
CA ASN A 87 -3.75 14.47 -13.06
C ASN A 87 -2.79 15.10 -12.03
N ALA A 88 -2.09 14.28 -11.24
CA ALA A 88 -1.12 14.76 -10.26
C ALA A 88 0.09 15.39 -10.97
N GLU A 89 0.70 16.36 -10.31
CA GLU A 89 1.95 16.96 -10.78
C GLU A 89 3.08 15.93 -10.78
N GLU A 90 4.01 16.06 -11.70
CA GLU A 90 5.14 15.13 -11.85
C GLU A 90 5.96 15.03 -10.56
N ALA A 91 6.18 16.15 -9.88
CA ALA A 91 6.87 16.18 -8.59
C ALA A 91 6.16 15.35 -7.51
N GLU A 92 4.82 15.36 -7.45
CA GLU A 92 4.05 14.55 -6.50
C GLU A 92 4.22 13.05 -6.78
N VAL A 93 4.26 12.68 -8.06
CA VAL A 93 4.52 11.31 -8.50
C VAL A 93 5.93 10.87 -8.14
N GLU A 94 6.93 11.74 -8.34
CA GLU A 94 8.33 11.44 -7.98
C GLU A 94 8.48 11.21 -6.47
N TRP A 95 7.95 12.11 -5.65
CA TRP A 95 7.98 11.96 -4.18
C TRP A 95 7.31 10.68 -3.71
N PHE A 96 6.18 10.30 -4.33
CA PHE A 96 5.52 9.04 -4.01
C PHE A 96 6.43 7.83 -4.24
N TYR A 97 7.16 7.79 -5.38
CA TYR A 97 8.05 6.67 -5.68
C TYR A 97 9.31 6.68 -4.82
N ASP A 98 9.85 7.84 -4.49
CA ASP A 98 11.01 7.96 -3.62
C ASP A 98 10.66 7.49 -2.20
N ASP A 99 9.49 7.86 -1.68
CA ASP A 99 8.99 7.38 -0.39
C ASP A 99 8.73 5.87 -0.39
N LEU A 100 8.18 5.34 -1.47
CA LEU A 100 7.98 3.91 -1.61
C LEU A 100 9.31 3.15 -1.69
N GLN A 101 10.29 3.68 -2.41
CA GLN A 101 11.64 3.12 -2.48
C GLN A 101 12.30 3.10 -1.09
N ASP A 102 12.21 4.19 -0.31
CA ASP A 102 12.71 4.25 1.06
C ASP A 102 12.07 3.17 1.96
N LEU A 103 10.76 2.96 1.87
CA LEU A 103 10.07 1.89 2.60
C LEU A 103 10.58 0.50 2.22
N LEU A 104 10.84 0.28 0.92
CA LEU A 104 11.34 -0.99 0.43
C LEU A 104 12.77 -1.26 0.89
N GLU A 105 13.65 -0.26 0.87
CA GLU A 105 15.01 -0.38 1.33
C GLU A 105 15.10 -0.70 2.82
N ARG A 106 14.16 -0.19 3.61
CA ARG A 106 14.02 -0.49 5.04
C ARG A 106 13.36 -1.84 5.32
N THR A 107 12.73 -2.45 4.33
CA THR A 107 12.10 -3.77 4.49
C THR A 107 13.17 -4.86 4.49
N PRO A 108 13.20 -5.73 5.53
CA PRO A 108 14.19 -6.79 5.58
C PRO A 108 14.09 -7.73 4.38
N LYS A 109 15.22 -8.01 3.73
CA LYS A 109 15.28 -8.83 2.50
C LYS A 109 14.74 -10.26 2.65
N LYS A 110 14.63 -10.76 3.89
CA LYS A 110 14.12 -12.09 4.23
C LYS A 110 12.60 -12.11 4.39
N ASP A 111 11.95 -10.95 4.44
CA ASP A 111 10.51 -10.85 4.60
C ASP A 111 9.81 -11.13 3.26
N VAL A 112 8.65 -11.77 3.33
CA VAL A 112 7.71 -11.80 2.21
C VAL A 112 7.03 -10.44 2.13
N LEU A 113 7.14 -9.78 0.99
CA LEU A 113 6.61 -8.44 0.79
C LEU A 113 5.32 -8.46 -0.02
N PHE A 114 4.28 -7.81 0.53
CA PHE A 114 3.06 -7.49 -0.20
C PHE A 114 2.89 -5.97 -0.26
N ILE A 115 2.62 -5.47 -1.47
CA ILE A 115 2.22 -4.08 -1.66
C ILE A 115 0.79 -4.08 -2.15
N ILE A 116 -0.10 -3.50 -1.36
CA ILE A 116 -1.54 -3.45 -1.60
C ILE A 116 -1.99 -2.00 -1.67
N GLY A 117 -3.10 -1.72 -2.33
CA GLY A 117 -3.67 -0.38 -2.32
C GLY A 117 -4.30 0.07 -3.62
N ASP A 118 -4.64 1.34 -3.68
CA ASP A 118 -5.14 2.00 -4.88
C ASP A 118 -3.99 2.71 -5.59
N TRP A 119 -3.74 2.25 -6.80
CA TRP A 119 -2.65 2.77 -7.58
C TRP A 119 -3.06 3.89 -8.55
N ASN A 120 -4.34 4.24 -8.59
CA ASN A 120 -4.89 5.32 -9.44
C ASN A 120 -4.42 5.30 -10.91
N ALA A 121 -3.98 4.14 -11.39
CA ALA A 121 -3.44 3.98 -12.73
C ALA A 121 -4.55 3.52 -13.70
N ASN A 122 -4.73 4.21 -14.79
CA ASN A 122 -5.42 3.66 -15.96
C ASN A 122 -4.57 2.52 -16.51
N ILE A 123 -5.07 1.31 -16.42
CA ILE A 123 -4.38 0.11 -16.91
C ILE A 123 -4.41 0.17 -18.45
N GLY A 124 -3.31 0.57 -19.05
CA GLY A 124 -3.08 0.37 -20.48
C GLY A 124 -2.93 -1.13 -20.77
N SER A 125 -3.55 -1.59 -21.84
CA SER A 125 -3.65 -3.00 -22.25
C SER A 125 -2.38 -3.58 -22.88
N GLN A 126 -1.18 -3.08 -22.58
CA GLN A 126 0.06 -3.65 -23.11
C GLN A 126 0.60 -4.76 -22.23
N GLU A 127 0.60 -5.99 -22.77
CA GLU A 127 1.25 -7.16 -22.16
C GLU A 127 2.76 -7.10 -22.42
N ILE A 128 3.57 -7.28 -21.38
CA ILE A 128 5.01 -7.54 -21.51
C ILE A 128 5.20 -9.05 -21.47
N PRO A 129 5.81 -9.66 -22.49
CA PRO A 129 6.10 -11.10 -22.50
C PRO A 129 7.02 -11.46 -21.32
N GLY A 130 6.62 -12.48 -20.54
CA GLY A 130 7.45 -13.02 -19.43
C GLY A 130 7.15 -12.47 -18.03
N VAL A 131 6.25 -11.50 -17.88
CA VAL A 131 5.82 -11.02 -16.56
C VAL A 131 4.34 -11.34 -16.36
N ASN A 132 4.04 -12.13 -15.34
CA ASN A 132 2.66 -12.48 -15.01
C ASN A 132 1.99 -11.28 -14.35
N ARG A 133 1.61 -10.40 -15.19
CA ARG A 133 0.53 -9.43 -15.37
C ARG A 133 0.07 -8.55 -14.20
N GLN A 134 0.30 -7.33 -14.19
CA GLN A 134 -0.46 -6.20 -14.74
C GLN A 134 0.40 -4.94 -14.76
N ILE A 135 0.50 -4.31 -15.92
CA ILE A 135 1.43 -3.24 -16.18
C ILE A 135 0.72 -1.90 -16.17
N TRP A 136 1.41 -0.97 -15.66
CA TRP A 136 1.10 0.40 -15.35
C TRP A 136 1.20 1.29 -16.58
N PRO A 137 0.20 2.12 -16.90
CA PRO A 137 0.36 3.12 -17.93
C PRO A 137 0.94 4.40 -17.32
N TRP A 138 2.24 4.57 -17.47
CA TRP A 138 2.88 5.82 -17.12
C TRP A 138 3.12 6.62 -18.42
N SER A 139 2.63 7.85 -18.45
CA SER A 139 2.70 8.72 -19.62
C SER A 139 4.09 9.30 -19.89
N THR A 140 5.04 9.18 -18.96
CA THR A 140 6.40 9.68 -19.12
C THR A 140 7.44 8.56 -19.15
N GLN A 141 8.50 8.72 -19.95
CA GLN A 141 9.57 7.74 -20.12
C GLN A 141 10.33 7.45 -18.81
N TRP A 142 10.37 8.41 -17.93
CA TRP A 142 11.06 8.34 -16.63
C TRP A 142 10.28 7.51 -15.61
N SER A 143 8.97 7.71 -15.52
CA SER A 143 8.06 6.94 -14.70
C SER A 143 8.03 5.47 -15.10
N ARG A 144 8.12 5.16 -16.41
CA ARG A 144 8.22 3.79 -16.92
C ARG A 144 9.48 3.07 -16.47
N ALA A 145 10.63 3.76 -16.44
CA ALA A 145 11.89 3.17 -16.02
C ALA A 145 11.88 2.81 -14.52
N LYS A 146 11.40 3.71 -13.65
CA LYS A 146 11.24 3.43 -12.21
C LYS A 146 10.21 2.30 -11.96
N ALA A 147 9.05 2.31 -12.61
CA ALA A 147 8.04 1.28 -12.49
C ALA A 147 8.54 -0.10 -12.96
N ASN A 148 9.26 -0.17 -14.08
CA ASN A 148 9.84 -1.42 -14.58
C ASN A 148 10.92 -1.97 -13.65
N MET A 149 11.79 -1.11 -13.12
CA MET A 149 12.80 -1.51 -12.14
C MET A 149 12.14 -2.02 -10.85
N PHE A 150 11.01 -1.45 -10.48
CA PHE A 150 10.22 -1.82 -9.32
C PHE A 150 9.54 -3.20 -9.50
N CYS A 151 8.88 -3.43 -10.63
CA CYS A 151 8.22 -4.70 -10.94
C CYS A 151 9.21 -5.87 -11.09
N GLN A 152 10.43 -5.62 -11.55
CA GLN A 152 11.46 -6.66 -11.69
C GLN A 152 12.03 -7.15 -10.35
N LYS A 153 11.96 -6.32 -9.29
CA LYS A 153 12.54 -6.64 -7.98
C LYS A 153 11.55 -7.19 -6.95
N ASN A 154 10.24 -6.99 -7.15
CA ASN A 154 9.23 -7.26 -6.13
C ASN A 154 8.00 -7.95 -6.71
N ALA A 155 7.49 -8.96 -6.00
CA ALA A 155 6.20 -9.57 -6.33
C ALA A 155 5.07 -8.64 -5.85
N LEU A 156 4.38 -7.98 -6.79
CA LEU A 156 3.28 -7.08 -6.48
C LEU A 156 1.96 -7.86 -6.48
N VAL A 157 1.30 -7.91 -5.35
CA VAL A 157 -0.07 -8.43 -5.24
C VAL A 157 -1.03 -7.25 -5.15
N ARG A 158 -1.87 -7.09 -6.19
CA ARG A 158 -2.93 -6.09 -6.18
C ARG A 158 -4.16 -6.67 -5.50
N VAL A 159 -4.48 -6.17 -4.30
CA VAL A 159 -5.79 -6.36 -3.69
C VAL A 159 -6.49 -5.02 -3.65
N GLN A 160 -7.45 -4.81 -4.54
CA GLN A 160 -8.26 -3.60 -4.58
C GLN A 160 -9.61 -3.90 -3.93
N ALA A 161 -9.84 -3.39 -2.74
CA ALA A 161 -11.17 -3.37 -2.13
C ALA A 161 -11.78 -1.98 -2.33
N ARG A 162 -12.75 -1.84 -3.25
CA ARG A 162 -13.67 -0.70 -3.26
C ARG A 162 -14.83 -1.04 -2.35
N LEU A 163 -15.04 -0.25 -1.31
CA LEU A 163 -16.28 -0.33 -0.54
C LEU A 163 -17.38 0.37 -1.35
N PRO A 164 -18.53 -0.28 -1.62
CA PRO A 164 -19.68 0.41 -2.15
C PRO A 164 -20.25 1.32 -1.05
N TRP A 165 -20.44 2.55 -1.38
CA TRP A 165 -21.13 3.55 -0.56
C TRP A 165 -22.64 3.32 -0.61
#